data_68ae7c7d8165dd00af19bcbf6c5876c2
#
_entry.id   68ae7c7d8165dd00af19bcbf6c5876c2
#
_cell.length_a   1.000
_cell.length_b   1.000
_cell.length_c   1.000
_cell.angle_alpha   90.00
_cell.angle_beta   90.00
_cell.angle_gamma   90.00
#
_symmetry.space_group_name_H-M   'P 1'
#
loop_
_entity.id
_entity.type
_entity.pdbx_description
1 polymer ?
#
loop_
_entity_poly.entity_id
_entity_poly.type
_entity_poly.pdbx_seq_one_letter_code
_entity_poly.pdbx_strand_id
1 'polypeptide(L)'
;MTLNRKKSRIIVIGANFAGLTAASKLSKCHDVTVIDAKQDFQWTPNIHEILSDVKKETSLSLNLDTIITRLGHRFINQTVSSIDGALQTVTLDDKHVLNYDVLLIASGHSRSNYGIKGASEYAYGFRTADDVIQIHNDIEAILNSNKNSNKHPVNISIVGAGFTGVEVLGELLRKYASNKQLHFNVIDSASRLAQALPEKLSDDVISQCKSYQVNFHFNKTITEVKKSSIHFNDKKSLESDLTIWTAGTKLPDYLDGINTQAISNGLAVNTFLQTKEFSRIFVAGDSATLPKKSPKQASVALDMGLHAAININRLCAKQTLKPFKVSVKPVLLSLGDINTYFIQGKLVLASPLLAAGKEAVYQFYMARLSTFLPIDQRVLGITNRITLSTEKLLLAEILKLRPRVLLGRSKVL
;
A
#
# COMPACT_ATOMS: atom_id res chain seq x y z
N MET A 1 43.30 -3.08 23.65
CA MET A 1 43.31 -2.32 22.37
C MET A 1 41.94 -2.49 21.69
N THR A 2 41.04 -1.60 21.90
CA THR A 2 39.78 -1.51 21.13
C THR A 2 40.15 -1.06 19.72
N LEU A 3 40.21 -1.98 18.79
CA LEU A 3 40.31 -1.68 17.36
C LEU A 3 39.18 -0.70 17.01
N ASN A 4 39.56 0.51 16.65
CA ASN A 4 38.65 1.56 16.18
C ASN A 4 38.05 1.09 14.84
N ARG A 5 37.06 0.19 14.89
CA ARG A 5 36.39 -0.33 13.68
C ARG A 5 35.69 0.85 13.03
N LYS A 6 36.16 1.26 11.87
CA LYS A 6 35.50 2.26 11.03
C LYS A 6 34.02 1.90 10.90
N LYS A 7 33.11 2.80 11.28
CA LYS A 7 31.67 2.60 11.14
C LYS A 7 31.34 2.43 9.66
N SER A 8 30.56 1.41 9.33
CA SER A 8 30.06 1.24 7.95
C SER A 8 28.97 2.26 7.69
N ARG A 9 29.06 2.94 6.55
CA ARG A 9 28.02 3.87 6.05
C ARG A 9 26.93 3.06 5.38
N ILE A 10 25.75 3.08 5.94
CA ILE A 10 24.59 2.36 5.42
C ILE A 10 23.55 3.37 4.98
N ILE A 11 23.11 3.29 3.72
CA ILE A 11 21.98 4.07 3.23
C ILE A 11 20.76 3.14 3.09
N VAL A 12 19.61 3.59 3.58
CA VAL A 12 18.30 2.97 3.39
C VAL A 12 17.42 3.92 2.59
N ILE A 13 16.99 3.52 1.39
CA ILE A 13 16.09 4.31 0.54
C ILE A 13 14.67 3.77 0.71
N GLY A 14 13.76 4.62 1.18
CA GLY A 14 12.37 4.28 1.51
C GLY A 14 12.23 3.91 2.99
N ALA A 15 11.35 4.59 3.68
CA ALA A 15 11.12 4.46 5.13
C ALA A 15 9.70 3.97 5.48
N ASN A 16 9.06 3.24 4.55
CA ASN A 16 7.82 2.57 4.87
C ASN A 16 8.10 1.14 5.42
N PHE A 17 7.26 0.14 5.27
CA PHE A 17 7.30 -1.16 5.94
C PHE A 17 8.69 -1.81 5.97
N ALA A 18 9.31 -2.04 4.82
CA ALA A 18 10.60 -2.72 4.76
C ALA A 18 11.75 -1.87 5.31
N GLY A 19 11.83 -0.60 4.87
CA GLY A 19 12.93 0.28 5.26
C GLY A 19 12.90 0.69 6.72
N LEU A 20 11.73 1.05 7.25
CA LEU A 20 11.58 1.39 8.67
C LEU A 20 11.87 0.18 9.57
N THR A 21 11.39 -1.01 9.18
CA THR A 21 11.72 -2.25 9.90
C THR A 21 13.22 -2.51 9.87
N ALA A 22 13.86 -2.35 8.72
CA ALA A 22 15.31 -2.52 8.61
C ALA A 22 16.05 -1.51 9.49
N ALA A 23 15.73 -0.24 9.41
CA ALA A 23 16.33 0.82 10.23
C ALA A 23 16.22 0.51 11.73
N SER A 24 15.07 -0.01 12.18
CA SER A 24 14.87 -0.41 13.58
C SER A 24 15.74 -1.59 14.04
N LYS A 25 16.38 -2.32 13.13
CA LYS A 25 17.18 -3.52 13.39
C LYS A 25 18.65 -3.40 12.98
N LEU A 26 19.00 -2.35 12.27
CA LEU A 26 20.39 -2.04 11.99
C LEU A 26 21.13 -1.65 13.28
N SER A 27 22.37 -2.11 13.39
CA SER A 27 23.19 -1.86 14.57
C SER A 27 23.55 -0.38 14.68
N LYS A 28 23.46 0.18 15.89
CA LYS A 28 23.91 1.54 16.21
C LYS A 28 25.44 1.74 16.05
N CYS A 29 26.17 0.66 15.82
CA CYS A 29 27.60 0.72 15.49
C CYS A 29 27.86 1.21 14.06
N HIS A 30 26.84 1.29 13.21
CA HIS A 30 26.92 1.80 11.84
C HIS A 30 26.54 3.27 11.78
N ASP A 31 26.98 3.94 10.73
CA ASP A 31 26.49 5.26 10.33
C ASP A 31 25.34 5.05 9.35
N VAL A 32 24.11 5.12 9.86
CA VAL A 32 22.89 4.81 9.08
C VAL A 32 22.19 6.11 8.68
N THR A 33 21.98 6.28 7.39
CA THR A 33 21.16 7.34 6.81
C THR A 33 19.92 6.73 6.15
N VAL A 34 18.74 7.19 6.53
CA VAL A 34 17.46 6.81 5.93
C VAL A 34 16.96 7.95 5.07
N ILE A 35 16.61 7.69 3.83
CA ILE A 35 16.14 8.69 2.85
C ILE A 35 14.72 8.33 2.44
N ASP A 36 13.79 9.27 2.55
CA ASP A 36 12.44 9.13 2.02
C ASP A 36 11.94 10.49 1.51
N ALA A 37 11.23 10.49 0.40
CA ALA A 37 10.59 11.68 -0.15
C ALA A 37 9.45 12.19 0.73
N LYS A 38 8.87 11.33 1.56
CA LYS A 38 7.81 11.66 2.51
C LYS A 38 8.37 11.90 3.90
N GLN A 39 7.78 12.88 4.58
CA GLN A 39 8.11 13.19 5.97
C GLN A 39 7.53 12.16 6.94
N ASP A 40 6.46 11.48 6.55
CA ASP A 40 5.72 10.58 7.42
C ASP A 40 5.67 9.15 6.85
N PHE A 41 5.80 8.18 7.75
CA PHE A 41 5.37 6.82 7.52
C PHE A 41 3.85 6.79 7.31
N GLN A 42 3.35 6.05 6.34
CA GLN A 42 1.92 5.84 6.11
C GLN A 42 1.55 4.37 6.22
N TRP A 43 0.54 4.07 7.03
CA TRP A 43 -0.06 2.74 7.10
C TRP A 43 -1.02 2.53 5.90
N THR A 44 -0.45 2.19 4.75
CA THR A 44 -1.17 2.06 3.48
C THR A 44 -2.28 0.99 3.44
N PRO A 45 -2.26 -0.12 4.24
CA PRO A 45 -3.34 -1.10 4.19
C PRO A 45 -4.73 -0.60 4.62
N ASN A 46 -4.83 0.57 5.24
CA ASN A 46 -6.11 1.14 5.67
C ASN A 46 -6.38 2.54 5.08
N ILE A 47 -5.61 3.02 4.09
CA ILE A 47 -5.86 4.36 3.51
C ILE A 47 -7.23 4.45 2.82
N HIS A 48 -7.78 3.35 2.30
CA HIS A 48 -9.10 3.31 1.71
C HIS A 48 -10.20 3.75 2.69
N GLU A 49 -10.01 3.54 3.99
CA GLU A 49 -10.96 3.93 5.04
C GLU A 49 -11.05 5.46 5.26
N ILE A 50 -10.12 6.24 4.70
CA ILE A 50 -10.22 7.71 4.64
C ILE A 50 -11.36 8.12 3.71
N LEU A 51 -11.60 7.39 2.62
CA LEU A 51 -12.62 7.68 1.62
C LEU A 51 -14.05 7.72 2.22
N SER A 52 -14.27 6.93 3.26
CA SER A 52 -15.55 6.83 3.97
C SER A 52 -15.56 7.52 5.35
N ASP A 53 -14.55 8.32 5.68
CA ASP A 53 -14.37 8.99 6.97
C ASP A 53 -14.24 8.03 8.17
N VAL A 54 -13.98 6.74 7.95
CA VAL A 54 -13.74 5.77 9.03
C VAL A 54 -12.40 6.05 9.71
N LYS A 55 -11.39 6.46 8.92
CA LYS A 55 -10.09 6.89 9.46
C LYS A 55 -9.72 8.29 8.99
N LYS A 56 -8.92 8.96 9.82
CA LYS A 56 -8.25 10.21 9.45
C LYS A 56 -6.82 9.91 9.05
N GLU A 57 -6.26 10.69 8.16
CA GLU A 57 -4.85 10.61 7.75
C GLU A 57 -3.92 10.55 8.97
N THR A 58 -4.12 11.45 9.94
CA THR A 58 -3.30 11.54 11.16
C THR A 58 -3.29 10.26 11.99
N SER A 59 -4.32 9.41 11.89
CA SER A 59 -4.35 8.11 12.55
C SER A 59 -3.50 7.05 11.84
N LEU A 60 -3.22 7.25 10.56
CA LEU A 60 -2.47 6.33 9.70
C LEU A 60 -1.01 6.75 9.50
N SER A 61 -0.60 7.91 10.02
CA SER A 61 0.71 8.51 9.77
C SER A 61 1.54 8.61 11.05
N LEU A 62 2.86 8.50 10.92
CA LEU A 62 3.83 8.68 12.02
C LEU A 62 5.06 9.43 11.49
N ASN A 63 5.51 10.45 12.21
CA ASN A 63 6.65 11.26 11.79
C ASN A 63 7.95 10.46 11.74
N LEU A 64 8.57 10.39 10.57
CA LEU A 64 9.78 9.62 10.31
C LEU A 64 11.02 10.22 10.96
N ASP A 65 11.17 11.54 10.93
CA ASP A 65 12.34 12.18 11.53
C ASP A 65 12.42 11.86 13.03
N THR A 66 11.30 11.97 13.73
CA THR A 66 11.21 11.62 15.15
C THR A 66 11.58 10.16 15.41
N ILE A 67 11.07 9.23 14.60
CA ILE A 67 11.31 7.79 14.76
C ILE A 67 12.78 7.47 14.46
N ILE A 68 13.29 7.90 13.31
CA ILE A 68 14.63 7.56 12.83
C ILE A 68 15.71 8.16 13.74
N THR A 69 15.53 9.41 14.18
CA THR A 69 16.45 10.06 15.14
C THR A 69 16.50 9.31 16.47
N ARG A 70 15.36 8.83 16.99
CA ARG A 70 15.33 8.02 18.21
C ARG A 70 15.94 6.63 18.06
N LEU A 71 15.95 6.07 16.86
CA LEU A 71 16.72 4.87 16.54
C LEU A 71 18.24 5.12 16.57
N GLY A 72 18.67 6.39 16.60
CA GLY A 72 20.08 6.81 16.58
C GLY A 72 20.63 6.88 15.16
N HIS A 73 19.78 7.14 14.18
CA HIS A 73 20.09 7.23 12.75
C HIS A 73 19.78 8.63 12.22
N ARG A 74 20.31 8.96 11.04
CA ARG A 74 20.02 10.21 10.34
C ARG A 74 18.85 10.03 9.37
N PHE A 75 17.91 10.96 9.37
CA PHE A 75 16.84 11.04 8.37
C PHE A 75 17.12 12.16 7.38
N ILE A 76 16.86 11.91 6.09
CA ILE A 76 16.90 12.90 5.02
C ILE A 76 15.56 12.84 4.28
N ASN A 77 14.77 13.90 4.44
CA ASN A 77 13.49 14.01 3.73
C ASN A 77 13.73 14.63 2.36
N GLN A 78 14.12 13.78 1.40
CA GLN A 78 14.37 14.15 0.00
C GLN A 78 14.12 12.98 -0.95
N THR A 79 13.97 13.29 -2.23
CA THR A 79 13.85 12.32 -3.31
C THR A 79 15.24 11.90 -3.79
N VAL A 80 15.40 10.61 -4.08
CA VAL A 80 16.59 10.08 -4.74
C VAL A 80 16.40 10.25 -6.26
N SER A 81 17.39 10.85 -6.93
CA SER A 81 17.38 11.05 -8.40
C SER A 81 18.12 9.95 -9.15
N SER A 82 19.19 9.38 -8.57
CA SER A 82 19.94 8.29 -9.19
C SER A 82 20.77 7.49 -8.18
N ILE A 83 21.16 6.28 -8.57
CA ILE A 83 22.06 5.41 -7.82
C ILE A 83 23.13 4.90 -8.76
N ASP A 84 24.40 5.02 -8.37
CA ASP A 84 25.52 4.39 -9.03
C ASP A 84 26.05 3.24 -8.17
N GLY A 85 25.83 2.01 -8.64
CA GLY A 85 26.24 0.80 -7.92
C GLY A 85 27.75 0.57 -7.96
N ALA A 86 28.44 1.01 -9.01
CA ALA A 86 29.89 0.85 -9.18
C ALA A 86 30.67 1.86 -8.31
N LEU A 87 30.25 3.12 -8.33
CA LEU A 87 30.83 4.18 -7.50
C LEU A 87 30.33 4.16 -6.05
N GLN A 88 29.33 3.34 -5.75
CA GLN A 88 28.70 3.27 -4.43
C GLN A 88 28.15 4.63 -3.96
N THR A 89 27.40 5.31 -4.81
CA THR A 89 26.82 6.62 -4.54
C THR A 89 25.31 6.65 -4.75
N VAL A 90 24.64 7.50 -3.99
CA VAL A 90 23.23 7.89 -4.14
C VAL A 90 23.20 9.39 -4.35
N THR A 91 22.55 9.84 -5.42
CA THR A 91 22.36 11.27 -5.73
C THR A 91 20.92 11.66 -5.38
N LEU A 92 20.77 12.76 -4.68
CA LEU A 92 19.47 13.37 -4.33
C LEU A 92 19.03 14.37 -5.41
N ASP A 93 17.77 14.81 -5.38
CA ASP A 93 17.23 15.77 -6.37
C ASP A 93 17.94 17.13 -6.31
N ASP A 94 18.42 17.56 -5.13
CA ASP A 94 19.23 18.76 -4.95
C ASP A 94 20.70 18.61 -5.41
N LYS A 95 21.03 17.48 -6.07
CA LYS A 95 22.37 17.11 -6.57
C LYS A 95 23.38 16.74 -5.45
N HIS A 96 22.94 16.63 -4.21
CA HIS A 96 23.80 16.12 -3.15
C HIS A 96 24.15 14.66 -3.40
N VAL A 97 25.42 14.30 -3.29
CA VAL A 97 25.93 12.94 -3.52
C VAL A 97 26.32 12.31 -2.18
N LEU A 98 25.76 11.19 -1.86
CA LEU A 98 26.03 10.44 -0.64
C LEU A 98 26.74 9.13 -0.97
N ASN A 99 27.89 8.88 -0.33
CA ASN A 99 28.62 7.63 -0.48
C ASN A 99 28.12 6.59 0.52
N TYR A 100 28.04 5.32 0.13
CA TYR A 100 27.69 4.21 1.01
C TYR A 100 28.69 3.05 0.97
N ASP A 101 28.75 2.30 2.03
CA ASP A 101 29.44 1.01 2.08
C ASP A 101 28.45 -0.15 1.86
N VAL A 102 27.18 0.04 2.25
CA VAL A 102 26.06 -0.88 1.99
C VAL A 102 24.79 -0.04 1.70
N LEU A 103 24.03 -0.47 0.72
CA LEU A 103 22.75 0.16 0.34
C LEU A 103 21.59 -0.83 0.55
N LEU A 104 20.49 -0.34 1.13
CA LEU A 104 19.19 -1.03 1.14
C LEU A 104 18.17 -0.22 0.34
N ILE A 105 17.65 -0.81 -0.73
CA ILE A 105 16.56 -0.27 -1.52
C ILE A 105 15.24 -0.86 -0.97
N ALA A 106 14.40 0.00 -0.40
CA ALA A 106 13.13 -0.35 0.21
C ALA A 106 12.00 0.61 -0.21
N SER A 107 12.14 1.25 -1.36
CA SER A 107 11.26 2.31 -1.87
C SER A 107 9.91 1.82 -2.41
N GLY A 108 9.69 0.51 -2.47
CA GLY A 108 8.45 -0.08 -2.97
C GLY A 108 8.28 0.15 -4.48
N HIS A 109 7.05 0.44 -4.89
CA HIS A 109 6.68 0.71 -6.28
C HIS A 109 6.07 2.10 -6.44
N SER A 110 6.12 2.63 -7.65
CA SER A 110 5.34 3.76 -8.12
C SER A 110 4.08 3.30 -8.85
N ARG A 111 3.13 4.20 -9.09
CA ARG A 111 1.95 3.97 -9.92
C ARG A 111 2.39 3.73 -11.36
N SER A 112 1.77 2.75 -12.01
CA SER A 112 1.85 2.57 -13.48
C SER A 112 0.52 2.95 -14.11
N ASN A 113 0.57 3.77 -15.13
CA ASN A 113 -0.57 4.04 -16.03
C ASN A 113 -0.48 3.22 -17.32
N TYR A 114 0.48 2.31 -17.42
CA TYR A 114 0.76 1.48 -18.61
C TYR A 114 0.96 2.27 -19.90
N GLY A 115 1.33 3.56 -19.83
CA GLY A 115 1.43 4.43 -21.01
C GLY A 115 0.08 4.81 -21.63
N ILE A 116 -1.03 4.53 -20.95
CA ILE A 116 -2.37 4.84 -21.45
C ILE A 116 -2.57 6.35 -21.50
N LYS A 117 -2.92 6.86 -22.70
CA LYS A 117 -3.12 8.27 -22.96
C LYS A 117 -4.15 8.86 -22.00
N GLY A 118 -3.84 10.01 -21.39
CA GLY A 118 -4.71 10.72 -20.47
C GLY A 118 -4.83 10.11 -19.07
N ALA A 119 -4.35 8.87 -18.82
CA ALA A 119 -4.51 8.24 -17.52
C ALA A 119 -3.73 8.95 -16.39
N SER A 120 -2.65 9.64 -16.70
CA SER A 120 -1.91 10.47 -15.72
C SER A 120 -2.60 11.80 -15.44
N GLU A 121 -3.36 12.32 -16.39
CA GLU A 121 -3.99 13.64 -16.34
C GLU A 121 -5.40 13.58 -15.76
N TYR A 122 -6.18 12.56 -16.15
CA TYR A 122 -7.61 12.49 -15.86
C TYR A 122 -8.00 11.36 -14.89
N ALA A 123 -7.05 10.60 -14.37
CA ALA A 123 -7.35 9.58 -13.38
C ALA A 123 -6.55 9.79 -12.09
N TYR A 124 -7.22 9.72 -10.95
CA TYR A 124 -6.63 9.80 -9.63
C TYR A 124 -5.86 8.54 -9.30
N GLY A 125 -4.65 8.66 -8.74
CA GLY A 125 -3.96 7.54 -8.11
C GLY A 125 -4.65 7.12 -6.81
N PHE A 126 -4.29 5.94 -6.30
CA PHE A 126 -4.79 5.48 -5.02
C PHE A 126 -3.65 4.80 -4.24
N ARG A 127 -2.70 5.59 -3.74
CA ARG A 127 -1.49 5.07 -3.07
C ARG A 127 -1.13 5.80 -1.78
N THR A 128 -1.60 7.02 -1.62
CA THR A 128 -1.30 7.88 -0.48
C THR A 128 -2.57 8.37 0.16
N ALA A 129 -2.49 8.82 1.42
CA ALA A 129 -3.61 9.46 2.07
C ALA A 129 -4.07 10.71 1.31
N ASP A 130 -3.12 11.49 0.76
CA ASP A 130 -3.42 12.69 -0.04
C ASP A 130 -4.24 12.35 -1.29
N ASP A 131 -3.87 11.26 -2.00
CA ASP A 131 -4.67 10.79 -3.15
C ASP A 131 -6.12 10.53 -2.74
N VAL A 132 -6.33 9.87 -1.59
CA VAL A 132 -7.67 9.49 -1.12
C VAL A 132 -8.46 10.71 -0.64
N ILE A 133 -7.81 11.65 0.04
CA ILE A 133 -8.43 12.92 0.47
C ILE A 133 -8.87 13.73 -0.75
N GLN A 134 -8.04 13.81 -1.78
CA GLN A 134 -8.38 14.51 -3.02
C GLN A 134 -9.58 13.86 -3.70
N ILE A 135 -9.59 12.53 -3.86
CA ILE A 135 -10.72 11.78 -4.41
C ILE A 135 -12.00 12.05 -3.62
N HIS A 136 -11.92 11.98 -2.29
CA HIS A 136 -13.03 12.25 -1.40
C HIS A 136 -13.61 13.64 -1.63
N ASN A 137 -12.76 14.68 -1.63
CA ASN A 137 -13.17 16.06 -1.80
C ASN A 137 -13.82 16.29 -3.16
N ASP A 138 -13.28 15.70 -4.23
CA ASP A 138 -13.80 15.87 -5.58
C ASP A 138 -15.13 15.13 -5.78
N ILE A 139 -15.33 13.96 -5.15
CA ILE A 139 -16.64 13.30 -5.13
C ILE A 139 -17.68 14.20 -4.45
N GLU A 140 -17.37 14.78 -3.29
CA GLU A 140 -18.28 15.68 -2.58
C GLU A 140 -18.58 16.94 -3.39
N ALA A 141 -17.58 17.52 -4.08
CA ALA A 141 -17.76 18.67 -4.95
C ALA A 141 -18.70 18.37 -6.15
N ILE A 142 -18.51 17.20 -6.79
CA ILE A 142 -19.38 16.74 -7.89
C ILE A 142 -20.82 16.56 -7.39
N LEU A 143 -21.00 15.92 -6.25
CA LEU A 143 -22.33 15.70 -5.66
C LEU A 143 -23.04 17.02 -5.31
N ASN A 144 -22.32 17.97 -4.73
CA ASN A 144 -22.88 19.27 -4.38
C ASN A 144 -23.24 20.10 -5.61
N SER A 145 -22.48 20.04 -6.69
CA SER A 145 -22.81 20.69 -7.95
C SER A 145 -24.03 20.07 -8.64
N ASN A 146 -24.20 18.76 -8.55
CA ASN A 146 -25.34 18.03 -9.12
C ASN A 146 -26.67 18.26 -8.40
N LYS A 147 -26.67 18.48 -7.08
CA LYS A 147 -27.89 18.80 -6.30
C LYS A 147 -28.63 20.00 -6.86
N ASN A 148 -27.92 20.96 -7.45
CA ASN A 148 -28.49 22.22 -7.96
C ASN A 148 -28.93 22.13 -9.43
N SER A 149 -28.68 21.02 -10.14
CA SER A 149 -28.87 20.99 -11.61
C SER A 149 -29.75 19.86 -12.12
N ASN A 150 -30.27 18.97 -11.27
CA ASN A 150 -31.03 17.77 -11.67
C ASN A 150 -30.43 16.99 -12.86
N LYS A 151 -29.11 17.03 -12.98
CA LYS A 151 -28.34 16.37 -14.07
C LYS A 151 -28.17 14.89 -13.79
N HIS A 152 -27.86 14.18 -14.86
CA HIS A 152 -27.63 12.73 -14.99
C HIS A 152 -26.95 12.04 -13.78
N PRO A 153 -27.07 10.70 -13.65
CA PRO A 153 -26.32 9.95 -12.65
C PRO A 153 -24.83 10.27 -12.71
N VAL A 154 -24.18 10.38 -11.55
CA VAL A 154 -22.72 10.58 -11.45
C VAL A 154 -22.04 9.22 -11.54
N ASN A 155 -21.17 9.06 -12.52
CA ASN A 155 -20.43 7.82 -12.78
C ASN A 155 -19.04 7.89 -12.19
N ILE A 156 -18.76 7.07 -11.18
CA ILE A 156 -17.42 6.90 -10.60
C ILE A 156 -16.85 5.57 -11.11
N SER A 157 -15.71 5.65 -11.77
CA SER A 157 -15.04 4.47 -12.33
C SER A 157 -13.81 4.09 -11.51
N ILE A 158 -13.69 2.79 -11.18
CA ILE A 158 -12.55 2.17 -10.52
C ILE A 158 -11.83 1.32 -11.54
N VAL A 159 -10.62 1.71 -11.94
CA VAL A 159 -9.77 0.96 -12.87
C VAL A 159 -8.84 0.07 -12.07
N GLY A 160 -8.98 -1.24 -12.28
CA GLY A 160 -8.29 -2.28 -11.53
C GLY A 160 -9.22 -2.94 -10.50
N ALA A 161 -9.62 -4.19 -10.77
CA ALA A 161 -10.46 -5.00 -9.89
C ALA A 161 -9.65 -5.91 -8.95
N GLY A 162 -8.41 -5.51 -8.60
CA GLY A 162 -7.56 -6.18 -7.63
C GLY A 162 -7.98 -5.90 -6.17
N PHE A 163 -7.10 -6.21 -5.22
CA PHE A 163 -7.32 -5.94 -3.77
C PHE A 163 -7.77 -4.51 -3.52
N THR A 164 -6.98 -3.53 -3.97
CA THR A 164 -7.25 -2.11 -3.74
C THR A 164 -8.57 -1.69 -4.36
N GLY A 165 -8.88 -2.16 -5.58
CA GLY A 165 -10.14 -1.81 -6.25
C GLY A 165 -11.38 -2.32 -5.51
N VAL A 166 -11.30 -3.53 -4.91
CA VAL A 166 -12.38 -4.08 -4.07
C VAL A 166 -12.55 -3.26 -2.79
N GLU A 167 -11.47 -2.88 -2.14
CA GLU A 167 -11.51 -2.07 -0.92
C GLU A 167 -12.03 -0.66 -1.20
N VAL A 168 -11.62 -0.04 -2.30
CA VAL A 168 -12.16 1.25 -2.77
C VAL A 168 -13.66 1.16 -3.02
N LEU A 169 -14.11 0.13 -3.77
CA LEU A 169 -15.54 -0.10 -3.99
C LEU A 169 -16.29 -0.25 -2.67
N GLY A 170 -15.74 -1.02 -1.72
CA GLY A 170 -16.33 -1.22 -0.41
C GLY A 170 -16.53 0.08 0.37
N GLU A 171 -15.54 0.98 0.35
CA GLU A 171 -15.64 2.26 1.05
C GLU A 171 -16.59 3.25 0.34
N LEU A 172 -16.61 3.24 -0.99
CA LEU A 172 -17.60 4.01 -1.75
C LEU A 172 -19.03 3.54 -1.44
N LEU A 173 -19.25 2.23 -1.36
CA LEU A 173 -20.55 1.67 -0.98
C LEU A 173 -20.91 1.98 0.47
N ARG A 174 -19.94 1.89 1.41
CA ARG A 174 -20.14 2.26 2.81
C ARG A 174 -20.68 3.67 2.95
N LYS A 175 -20.08 4.62 2.24
CA LYS A 175 -20.43 6.04 2.37
C LYS A 175 -21.62 6.45 1.52
N TYR A 176 -21.72 5.95 0.30
CA TYR A 176 -22.59 6.51 -0.72
C TYR A 176 -23.69 5.56 -1.23
N ALA A 177 -23.84 4.34 -0.72
CA ALA A 177 -24.82 3.38 -1.23
C ALA A 177 -26.28 3.84 -1.17
N SER A 178 -26.61 4.76 -0.24
CA SER A 178 -27.95 5.37 -0.16
C SER A 178 -28.22 6.42 -1.25
N ASN A 179 -27.18 6.93 -1.88
CA ASN A 179 -27.30 7.93 -2.93
C ASN A 179 -27.53 7.27 -4.30
N LYS A 180 -28.78 7.18 -4.73
CA LYS A 180 -29.18 6.55 -5.99
C LYS A 180 -28.67 7.29 -7.24
N GLN A 181 -28.15 8.49 -7.12
CA GLN A 181 -27.56 9.23 -8.24
C GLN A 181 -26.12 8.77 -8.54
N LEU A 182 -25.48 8.01 -7.64
CA LEU A 182 -24.13 7.50 -7.84
C LEU A 182 -24.13 6.10 -8.43
N HIS A 183 -23.46 5.97 -9.57
CA HIS A 183 -23.19 4.70 -10.23
C HIS A 183 -21.69 4.39 -10.16
N PHE A 184 -21.36 3.17 -9.79
CA PHE A 184 -19.98 2.71 -9.68
C PHE A 184 -19.66 1.75 -10.80
N ASN A 185 -18.57 1.96 -11.50
CA ASN A 185 -18.09 1.11 -12.58
C ASN A 185 -16.73 0.53 -12.20
N VAL A 186 -16.62 -0.80 -12.11
CA VAL A 186 -15.36 -1.50 -11.84
C VAL A 186 -14.85 -2.10 -13.15
N ILE A 187 -13.67 -1.68 -13.59
CA ILE A 187 -13.12 -1.99 -14.91
C ILE A 187 -11.82 -2.78 -14.74
N ASP A 188 -11.69 -3.91 -15.41
CA ASP A 188 -10.44 -4.67 -15.44
C ASP A 188 -10.26 -5.39 -16.79
N SER A 189 -9.01 -5.56 -17.19
CA SER A 189 -8.64 -6.38 -18.34
C SER A 189 -8.72 -7.88 -18.04
N ALA A 190 -8.69 -8.27 -16.76
CA ALA A 190 -8.91 -9.64 -16.33
C ALA A 190 -10.37 -10.08 -16.52
N SER A 191 -10.60 -11.39 -16.55
CA SER A 191 -11.93 -11.98 -16.75
C SER A 191 -12.82 -11.94 -15.50
N ARG A 192 -12.24 -11.63 -14.32
CA ARG A 192 -12.96 -11.56 -13.05
C ARG A 192 -12.24 -10.67 -12.03
N LEU A 193 -12.95 -10.34 -11.01
CA LEU A 193 -12.47 -9.58 -9.85
C LEU A 193 -11.43 -10.39 -9.06
N ALA A 194 -10.40 -9.72 -8.55
CA ALA A 194 -9.35 -10.30 -7.70
C ALA A 194 -8.78 -11.61 -8.26
N GLN A 195 -8.39 -11.64 -9.54
CA GLN A 195 -7.99 -12.85 -10.28
C GLN A 195 -6.88 -13.66 -9.59
N ALA A 196 -6.02 -13.03 -8.77
CA ALA A 196 -4.98 -13.71 -7.99
C ALA A 196 -5.51 -14.51 -6.80
N LEU A 197 -6.80 -14.38 -6.47
CA LEU A 197 -7.48 -15.01 -5.34
C LEU A 197 -8.46 -16.11 -5.82
N PRO A 198 -8.97 -16.96 -4.91
CA PRO A 198 -9.96 -17.96 -5.25
C PRO A 198 -11.20 -17.36 -5.94
N GLU A 199 -11.73 -18.05 -6.94
CA GLU A 199 -12.86 -17.59 -7.77
C GLU A 199 -14.13 -17.33 -6.95
N LYS A 200 -14.41 -18.17 -5.98
CA LYS A 200 -15.54 -18.03 -5.04
C LYS A 200 -15.60 -16.67 -4.36
N LEU A 201 -14.43 -16.01 -4.13
CA LEU A 201 -14.39 -14.65 -3.62
C LEU A 201 -14.98 -13.65 -4.62
N SER A 202 -14.60 -13.77 -5.89
CA SER A 202 -15.13 -12.92 -6.97
C SER A 202 -16.65 -13.03 -7.06
N ASP A 203 -17.15 -14.25 -7.06
CA ASP A 203 -18.59 -14.54 -7.16
C ASP A 203 -19.35 -13.96 -5.97
N ASP A 204 -18.80 -14.11 -4.76
CA ASP A 204 -19.43 -13.57 -3.56
C ASP A 204 -19.45 -12.05 -3.57
N VAL A 205 -18.35 -11.38 -3.88
CA VAL A 205 -18.29 -9.91 -3.97
C VAL A 205 -19.30 -9.38 -4.98
N ILE A 206 -19.36 -9.98 -6.19
CA ILE A 206 -20.32 -9.60 -7.23
C ILE A 206 -21.75 -9.81 -6.74
N SER A 207 -22.01 -10.94 -6.07
CA SER A 207 -23.33 -11.25 -5.51
C SER A 207 -23.76 -10.24 -4.45
N GLN A 208 -22.85 -9.84 -3.56
CA GLN A 208 -23.10 -8.81 -2.52
C GLN A 208 -23.39 -7.43 -3.14
N CYS A 209 -22.79 -7.13 -4.29
CA CYS A 209 -22.97 -5.85 -4.98
C CYS A 209 -24.27 -5.75 -5.81
N LYS A 210 -25.02 -6.85 -6.01
CA LYS A 210 -26.24 -6.84 -6.84
C LYS A 210 -27.34 -5.87 -6.41
N SER A 211 -27.38 -5.54 -5.12
CA SER A 211 -28.37 -4.60 -4.56
C SER A 211 -27.97 -3.13 -4.70
N TYR A 212 -26.78 -2.86 -5.23
CA TYR A 212 -26.21 -1.53 -5.37
C TYR A 212 -26.09 -1.14 -6.84
N GLN A 213 -25.90 0.15 -7.11
CA GLN A 213 -25.67 0.68 -8.47
C GLN A 213 -24.19 0.43 -8.89
N VAL A 214 -23.81 -0.85 -9.05
CA VAL A 214 -22.46 -1.29 -9.40
C VAL A 214 -22.48 -2.10 -10.70
N ASN A 215 -21.66 -1.68 -11.66
CA ASN A 215 -21.43 -2.37 -12.92
C ASN A 215 -20.00 -2.91 -12.97
N PHE A 216 -19.83 -4.16 -13.39
CA PHE A 216 -18.53 -4.78 -13.58
C PHE A 216 -18.23 -4.92 -15.08
N HIS A 217 -17.10 -4.38 -15.51
CA HIS A 217 -16.62 -4.39 -16.90
C HIS A 217 -15.31 -5.19 -16.99
N PHE A 218 -15.42 -6.50 -17.07
CA PHE A 218 -14.28 -7.40 -17.22
C PHE A 218 -13.91 -7.63 -18.69
N ASN A 219 -12.67 -8.12 -18.93
CA ASN A 219 -12.11 -8.31 -20.27
C ASN A 219 -12.08 -6.99 -21.08
N LYS A 220 -11.90 -5.84 -20.38
CA LYS A 220 -11.87 -4.51 -20.98
C LYS A 220 -10.47 -3.90 -20.89
N THR A 221 -9.83 -3.74 -22.04
CA THR A 221 -8.54 -3.04 -22.13
C THR A 221 -8.79 -1.57 -22.42
N ILE A 222 -8.35 -0.70 -21.54
CA ILE A 222 -8.45 0.75 -21.69
C ILE A 222 -7.37 1.23 -22.68
N THR A 223 -7.74 2.09 -23.60
CA THR A 223 -6.84 2.71 -24.59
C THR A 223 -6.61 4.19 -24.34
N GLU A 224 -7.60 4.90 -23.78
CA GLU A 224 -7.52 6.32 -23.47
C GLU A 224 -8.45 6.66 -22.29
N VAL A 225 -8.02 7.57 -21.44
CA VAL A 225 -8.84 8.20 -20.39
C VAL A 225 -8.98 9.67 -20.73
N LYS A 226 -10.21 10.18 -20.73
CA LYS A 226 -10.52 11.60 -20.91
C LYS A 226 -11.18 12.15 -19.65
N LYS A 227 -11.40 13.45 -19.61
CA LYS A 227 -12.00 14.15 -18.47
C LYS A 227 -13.34 13.56 -18.03
N SER A 228 -14.15 13.06 -18.97
CA SER A 228 -15.52 12.58 -18.71
C SER A 228 -15.80 11.20 -19.34
N SER A 229 -14.79 10.49 -19.81
CA SER A 229 -15.00 9.17 -20.43
C SER A 229 -13.74 8.29 -20.44
N ILE A 230 -13.95 6.97 -20.46
CA ILE A 230 -12.92 5.95 -20.61
C ILE A 230 -13.18 5.21 -21.92
N HIS A 231 -12.16 5.07 -22.76
CA HIS A 231 -12.23 4.42 -24.07
C HIS A 231 -11.55 3.05 -24.03
N PHE A 232 -12.15 2.08 -24.72
CA PHE A 232 -11.70 0.70 -24.77
C PHE A 232 -11.17 0.30 -26.15
N ASN A 233 -10.45 -0.81 -26.22
CA ASN A 233 -9.91 -1.39 -27.44
C ASN A 233 -11.00 -1.85 -28.43
N ASP A 234 -12.21 -2.15 -27.97
CA ASP A 234 -13.39 -2.53 -28.79
C ASP A 234 -14.14 -1.31 -29.36
N LYS A 235 -13.52 -0.12 -29.31
CA LYS A 235 -14.07 1.16 -29.79
C LYS A 235 -15.29 1.66 -29.00
N LYS A 236 -15.66 0.99 -27.89
CA LYS A 236 -16.69 1.48 -26.97
C LYS A 236 -16.10 2.49 -26.00
N SER A 237 -16.96 3.28 -25.40
CA SER A 237 -16.61 4.21 -24.33
C SER A 237 -17.60 4.10 -23.18
N LEU A 238 -17.14 4.49 -21.99
CA LEU A 238 -17.93 4.57 -20.77
C LEU A 238 -17.83 5.98 -20.22
N GLU A 239 -18.96 6.59 -19.89
CA GLU A 239 -18.98 7.88 -19.18
C GLU A 239 -18.43 7.71 -17.77
N SER A 240 -17.61 8.67 -17.34
CA SER A 240 -16.94 8.65 -16.04
C SER A 240 -16.68 10.08 -15.59
N ASP A 241 -17.37 10.52 -14.55
CA ASP A 241 -17.19 11.86 -13.98
C ASP A 241 -15.96 11.93 -13.09
N LEU A 242 -15.56 10.78 -12.51
CA LEU A 242 -14.34 10.62 -11.75
C LEU A 242 -13.76 9.22 -11.96
N THR A 243 -12.47 9.15 -12.28
CA THR A 243 -11.77 7.87 -12.51
C THR A 243 -10.71 7.65 -11.45
N ILE A 244 -10.83 6.56 -10.68
CA ILE A 244 -9.86 6.11 -9.67
C ILE A 244 -9.01 4.98 -10.27
N TRP A 245 -7.69 5.18 -10.31
CA TRP A 245 -6.75 4.24 -10.91
C TRP A 245 -6.04 3.43 -9.83
N THR A 246 -6.45 2.20 -9.63
CA THR A 246 -5.84 1.25 -8.68
C THR A 246 -4.98 0.19 -9.36
N ALA A 247 -4.94 0.19 -10.69
CA ALA A 247 -4.23 -0.81 -11.50
C ALA A 247 -2.76 -0.46 -11.69
N GLY A 248 -1.93 -1.49 -11.67
CA GLY A 248 -0.54 -1.42 -12.10
C GLY A 248 0.43 -0.71 -11.15
N THR A 249 1.63 -1.26 -11.14
CA THR A 249 2.78 -0.71 -10.42
C THR A 249 4.01 -0.79 -11.30
N LYS A 250 4.94 0.16 -11.14
CA LYS A 250 6.27 0.14 -11.76
C LYS A 250 7.33 0.42 -10.70
N LEU A 251 8.58 0.07 -10.99
CA LEU A 251 9.71 0.52 -10.19
C LEU A 251 9.85 2.04 -10.32
N PRO A 252 10.37 2.73 -9.29
CA PRO A 252 10.79 4.12 -9.41
C PRO A 252 11.87 4.29 -10.48
N ASP A 253 11.78 5.34 -11.28
CA ASP A 253 12.63 5.56 -12.46
C ASP A 253 14.13 5.72 -12.10
N TYR A 254 14.48 6.21 -10.91
CA TYR A 254 15.87 6.33 -10.44
C TYR A 254 16.59 4.98 -10.23
N LEU A 255 15.86 3.86 -10.29
CA LEU A 255 16.44 2.52 -10.22
C LEU A 255 16.95 1.99 -11.56
N ASP A 256 16.70 2.70 -12.66
CA ASP A 256 17.16 2.30 -14.02
C ASP A 256 18.69 2.22 -14.10
N GLY A 257 19.42 3.03 -13.32
CA GLY A 257 20.89 3.01 -13.23
C GLY A 257 21.48 1.80 -12.53
N ILE A 258 20.66 1.01 -11.79
CA ILE A 258 21.04 -0.27 -11.25
C ILE A 258 20.62 -1.31 -12.29
N ASN A 259 21.50 -1.65 -13.21
CA ASN A 259 21.22 -2.56 -14.33
C ASN A 259 21.07 -4.02 -13.85
N THR A 260 20.20 -4.23 -12.90
CA THR A 260 19.75 -5.56 -12.50
C THR A 260 18.59 -5.92 -13.42
N GLN A 261 18.63 -7.08 -14.04
CA GLN A 261 17.52 -7.57 -14.86
C GLN A 261 16.19 -7.35 -14.11
N ALA A 262 15.48 -6.27 -14.46
CA ALA A 262 14.15 -6.02 -13.94
C ALA A 262 13.24 -7.16 -14.43
N ILE A 263 12.86 -8.05 -13.54
CA ILE A 263 11.97 -9.15 -13.84
C ILE A 263 10.60 -8.80 -13.26
N SER A 264 9.60 -8.70 -14.11
CA SER A 264 8.18 -8.54 -13.70
C SER A 264 7.94 -7.49 -12.59
N ASN A 265 8.29 -6.22 -12.83
CA ASN A 265 8.06 -5.11 -11.91
C ASN A 265 8.84 -5.18 -10.57
N GLY A 266 10.07 -5.66 -10.56
CA GLY A 266 10.95 -5.65 -9.39
C GLY A 266 12.41 -5.92 -9.74
N LEU A 267 13.34 -5.47 -8.89
CA LEU A 267 14.75 -5.76 -9.01
C LEU A 267 15.00 -7.22 -8.61
N ALA A 268 15.64 -8.00 -9.49
CA ALA A 268 15.98 -9.39 -9.21
C ALA A 268 17.00 -9.48 -8.06
N VAL A 269 16.68 -10.27 -7.04
CA VAL A 269 17.57 -10.52 -5.91
C VAL A 269 17.84 -12.01 -5.73
N ASN A 270 18.97 -12.33 -5.08
CA ASN A 270 19.28 -13.68 -4.64
C ASN A 270 18.50 -14.03 -3.34
N THR A 271 18.69 -15.22 -2.81
CA THR A 271 18.05 -15.64 -1.56
C THR A 271 18.50 -14.86 -0.33
N PHE A 272 19.57 -14.08 -0.41
CA PHE A 272 20.05 -13.23 0.67
C PHE A 272 19.49 -11.79 0.59
N LEU A 273 18.61 -11.51 -0.37
CA LEU A 273 18.05 -10.20 -0.72
C LEU A 273 19.09 -9.24 -1.34
N GLN A 274 20.18 -9.72 -1.89
CA GLN A 274 21.17 -8.93 -2.61
C GLN A 274 20.87 -8.92 -4.11
N THR A 275 21.19 -7.83 -4.79
CA THR A 275 21.22 -7.79 -6.26
C THR A 275 22.31 -8.74 -6.78
N LYS A 276 22.15 -9.22 -8.03
CA LYS A 276 23.13 -10.15 -8.60
C LYS A 276 24.48 -9.51 -8.89
N GLU A 277 24.45 -8.25 -9.31
CA GLU A 277 25.64 -7.53 -9.77
C GLU A 277 26.40 -6.87 -8.63
N PHE A 278 25.67 -6.40 -7.61
CA PHE A 278 26.26 -5.66 -6.51
C PHE A 278 25.95 -6.33 -5.17
N SER A 279 26.92 -7.07 -4.64
CA SER A 279 26.79 -7.80 -3.36
C SER A 279 26.58 -6.90 -2.12
N ARG A 280 26.77 -5.58 -2.29
CA ARG A 280 26.56 -4.58 -1.24
C ARG A 280 25.23 -3.83 -1.37
N ILE A 281 24.43 -4.15 -2.39
CA ILE A 281 23.09 -3.60 -2.58
C ILE A 281 22.05 -4.67 -2.23
N PHE A 282 21.26 -4.39 -1.22
CA PHE A 282 20.13 -5.20 -0.78
C PHE A 282 18.83 -4.56 -1.28
N VAL A 283 17.82 -5.37 -1.55
CA VAL A 283 16.48 -4.90 -1.94
C VAL A 283 15.43 -5.61 -1.11
N ALA A 284 14.48 -4.86 -0.56
CA ALA A 284 13.43 -5.41 0.29
C ALA A 284 12.05 -4.78 -0.02
N GLY A 285 10.99 -5.51 0.33
CA GLY A 285 9.62 -5.10 0.06
C GLY A 285 9.25 -5.24 -1.41
N ASP A 286 8.32 -4.41 -1.86
CA ASP A 286 7.75 -4.53 -3.21
C ASP A 286 8.76 -4.27 -4.33
N SER A 287 9.83 -3.52 -4.07
CA SER A 287 10.93 -3.30 -5.02
C SER A 287 11.67 -4.59 -5.40
N ALA A 288 11.62 -5.64 -4.57
CA ALA A 288 12.36 -6.87 -4.79
C ALA A 288 11.55 -7.92 -5.54
N THR A 289 12.21 -8.64 -6.45
CA THR A 289 11.71 -9.89 -7.06
C THR A 289 12.60 -11.05 -6.63
N LEU A 290 12.03 -11.94 -5.83
CA LEU A 290 12.69 -13.14 -5.32
C LEU A 290 12.70 -14.24 -6.37
N PRO A 291 13.66 -15.20 -6.31
CA PRO A 291 13.67 -16.39 -7.18
C PRO A 291 12.38 -17.20 -7.09
N LYS A 292 11.78 -17.29 -5.90
CA LYS A 292 10.45 -17.86 -5.69
C LYS A 292 9.44 -16.72 -5.58
N LYS A 293 8.38 -16.75 -6.38
CA LYS A 293 7.32 -15.74 -6.39
C LYS A 293 6.81 -15.45 -4.97
N SER A 294 6.76 -14.18 -4.62
CA SER A 294 6.34 -13.68 -3.32
C SER A 294 5.18 -12.71 -3.50
N PRO A 295 4.15 -12.74 -2.64
CA PRO A 295 3.09 -11.74 -2.70
C PRO A 295 3.64 -10.36 -2.30
N LYS A 296 3.16 -9.32 -2.98
CA LYS A 296 3.43 -7.92 -2.65
C LYS A 296 2.48 -7.48 -1.53
N GLN A 297 2.92 -7.64 -0.29
CA GLN A 297 2.13 -7.40 0.92
C GLN A 297 2.96 -6.72 1.99
N ALA A 298 2.35 -5.85 2.78
CA ALA A 298 3.01 -5.16 3.90
C ALA A 298 3.69 -6.13 4.88
N SER A 299 3.03 -7.24 5.21
CA SER A 299 3.57 -8.26 6.10
C SER A 299 4.83 -8.95 5.56
N VAL A 300 4.90 -9.18 4.25
CA VAL A 300 6.10 -9.73 3.59
C VAL A 300 7.19 -8.68 3.52
N ALA A 301 6.85 -7.42 3.25
CA ALA A 301 7.79 -6.30 3.26
C ALA A 301 8.47 -6.12 4.64
N LEU A 302 7.70 -6.26 5.74
CA LEU A 302 8.23 -6.24 7.11
C LEU A 302 9.25 -7.38 7.33
N ASP A 303 8.92 -8.61 6.92
CA ASP A 303 9.81 -9.77 7.06
C ASP A 303 11.09 -9.59 6.22
N MET A 304 10.97 -9.06 4.99
CA MET A 304 12.12 -8.77 4.14
C MET A 304 13.01 -7.67 4.73
N GLY A 305 12.43 -6.60 5.26
CA GLY A 305 13.17 -5.52 5.92
C GLY A 305 13.97 -6.01 7.14
N LEU A 306 13.32 -6.82 7.99
CA LEU A 306 13.98 -7.48 9.11
C LEU A 306 15.16 -8.34 8.66
N HIS A 307 14.93 -9.16 7.64
CA HIS A 307 15.95 -10.09 7.13
C HIS A 307 17.10 -9.36 6.44
N ALA A 308 16.81 -8.31 5.68
CA ALA A 308 17.83 -7.44 5.07
C ALA A 308 18.73 -6.82 6.14
N ALA A 309 18.16 -6.27 7.21
CA ALA A 309 18.96 -5.72 8.32
C ALA A 309 19.85 -6.76 8.98
N ILE A 310 19.33 -7.98 9.22
CA ILE A 310 20.14 -9.10 9.74
C ILE A 310 21.32 -9.37 8.81
N ASN A 311 21.10 -9.48 7.51
CA ASN A 311 22.14 -9.77 6.54
C ASN A 311 23.13 -8.60 6.36
N ILE A 312 22.67 -7.37 6.40
CA ILE A 312 23.55 -6.18 6.40
C ILE A 312 24.47 -6.19 7.61
N ASN A 313 23.94 -6.38 8.83
CA ASN A 313 24.75 -6.48 10.05
C ASN A 313 25.77 -7.63 9.96
N ARG A 314 25.39 -8.79 9.41
CA ARG A 314 26.28 -9.93 9.20
C ARG A 314 27.36 -9.64 8.17
N LEU A 315 27.02 -8.98 7.05
CA LEU A 315 27.97 -8.56 6.03
C LEU A 315 29.03 -7.62 6.62
N CYS A 316 28.61 -6.61 7.37
CA CYS A 316 29.51 -5.67 8.03
C CYS A 316 30.39 -6.34 9.10
N ALA A 317 29.88 -7.40 9.73
CA ALA A 317 30.64 -8.23 10.68
C ALA A 317 31.47 -9.33 10.00
N LYS A 318 31.50 -9.40 8.66
CA LYS A 318 32.16 -10.48 7.87
C LYS A 318 31.66 -11.89 8.21
N GLN A 319 30.38 -12.02 8.53
CA GLN A 319 29.72 -13.29 8.84
C GLN A 319 28.95 -13.83 7.62
N THR A 320 28.73 -15.14 7.57
CA THR A 320 27.92 -15.78 6.52
C THR A 320 26.49 -15.28 6.52
N LEU A 321 25.96 -14.89 5.34
CA LEU A 321 24.59 -14.43 5.18
C LEU A 321 23.58 -15.58 5.38
N LYS A 322 22.35 -15.23 5.75
CA LYS A 322 21.25 -16.18 5.94
C LYS A 322 20.26 -16.09 4.78
N PRO A 323 19.79 -17.22 4.23
CA PRO A 323 18.79 -17.20 3.16
C PRO A 323 17.43 -16.76 3.71
N PHE A 324 16.73 -15.88 2.95
CA PHE A 324 15.37 -15.49 3.23
C PHE A 324 14.39 -16.58 2.77
N LYS A 325 13.42 -16.88 3.62
CA LYS A 325 12.32 -17.80 3.29
C LYS A 325 11.00 -17.03 3.33
N VAL A 326 10.28 -17.05 2.22
CA VAL A 326 8.94 -16.40 2.14
C VAL A 326 7.98 -17.15 3.06
N SER A 327 7.37 -16.43 3.99
CA SER A 327 6.24 -16.92 4.79
C SER A 327 4.94 -16.43 4.16
N VAL A 328 4.11 -17.37 3.73
CA VAL A 328 2.76 -17.04 3.21
C VAL A 328 1.86 -16.74 4.41
N LYS A 329 1.41 -15.51 4.50
CA LYS A 329 0.49 -15.06 5.55
C LYS A 329 -0.93 -14.95 4.99
N PRO A 330 -1.95 -15.12 5.84
CA PRO A 330 -3.33 -14.88 5.42
C PRO A 330 -3.53 -13.41 5.04
N VAL A 331 -4.53 -13.17 4.22
CA VAL A 331 -4.94 -11.84 3.76
C VAL A 331 -6.30 -11.53 4.33
N LEU A 332 -6.49 -10.30 4.76
CA LEU A 332 -7.78 -9.73 5.09
C LEU A 332 -8.15 -8.68 4.03
N LEU A 333 -9.26 -8.90 3.35
CA LEU A 333 -9.79 -8.03 2.30
C LEU A 333 -11.16 -7.52 2.75
N SER A 334 -11.36 -6.21 2.79
CA SER A 334 -12.63 -5.61 3.23
C SER A 334 -13.45 -5.13 2.03
N LEU A 335 -14.74 -5.39 2.05
CA LEU A 335 -15.74 -4.80 1.16
C LEU A 335 -16.62 -3.84 2.01
N GLY A 336 -16.02 -2.77 2.51
CA GLY A 336 -16.68 -1.81 3.41
C GLY A 336 -17.32 -2.51 4.62
N ASP A 337 -18.59 -2.15 4.90
CA ASP A 337 -19.40 -2.76 5.97
C ASP A 337 -20.15 -4.02 5.50
N ILE A 338 -20.07 -4.33 4.21
CA ILE A 338 -20.81 -5.45 3.62
C ILE A 338 -20.20 -6.77 4.11
N ASN A 339 -18.87 -6.91 3.97
CA ASN A 339 -18.18 -8.14 4.39
C ASN A 339 -16.66 -7.93 4.50
N THR A 340 -16.01 -8.79 5.28
CA THR A 340 -14.55 -8.92 5.30
C THR A 340 -14.19 -10.38 5.05
N TYR A 341 -13.17 -10.59 4.21
CA TYR A 341 -12.72 -11.90 3.79
C TYR A 341 -11.36 -12.22 4.39
N PHE A 342 -11.26 -13.37 5.06
CA PHE A 342 -9.99 -13.98 5.44
C PHE A 342 -9.63 -15.02 4.39
N ILE A 343 -8.43 -14.89 3.82
CA ILE A 343 -7.99 -15.71 2.69
C ILE A 343 -6.65 -16.36 3.03
N GLN A 344 -6.60 -17.69 3.00
CA GLN A 344 -5.37 -18.46 3.18
C GLN A 344 -5.33 -19.63 2.19
N GLY A 345 -4.52 -19.50 1.15
CA GLY A 345 -4.49 -20.45 0.05
C GLY A 345 -5.85 -20.55 -0.64
N LYS A 346 -6.50 -21.73 -0.57
CA LYS A 346 -7.84 -21.95 -1.13
C LYS A 346 -8.97 -21.68 -0.14
N LEU A 347 -8.65 -21.52 1.14
CA LEU A 347 -9.65 -21.23 2.17
C LEU A 347 -10.05 -19.75 2.09
N VAL A 348 -11.34 -19.51 2.01
CA VAL A 348 -11.95 -18.16 2.09
C VAL A 348 -13.06 -18.21 3.13
N LEU A 349 -12.90 -17.43 4.19
CA LEU A 349 -13.93 -17.18 5.19
C LEU A 349 -14.46 -15.77 4.98
N ALA A 350 -15.77 -15.63 4.95
CA ALA A 350 -16.44 -14.34 4.81
C ALA A 350 -17.24 -14.05 6.06
N SER A 351 -16.98 -12.92 6.72
CA SER A 351 -17.75 -12.47 7.87
C SER A 351 -17.49 -10.98 8.13
N PRO A 352 -18.53 -10.18 8.45
CA PRO A 352 -18.36 -8.80 8.91
C PRO A 352 -17.49 -8.70 10.18
N LEU A 353 -17.51 -9.74 11.04
CA LEU A 353 -16.72 -9.78 12.29
C LEU A 353 -15.21 -9.80 12.04
N LEU A 354 -14.75 -10.22 10.85
CA LEU A 354 -13.34 -10.23 10.49
C LEU A 354 -12.76 -8.81 10.33
N ALA A 355 -13.61 -7.78 10.19
CA ALA A 355 -13.18 -6.38 10.20
C ALA A 355 -12.48 -6.02 11.53
N ALA A 356 -12.96 -6.55 12.67
CA ALA A 356 -12.29 -6.38 13.95
C ALA A 356 -10.87 -6.99 13.97
N GLY A 357 -10.66 -8.11 13.27
CA GLY A 357 -9.34 -8.72 13.11
C GLY A 357 -8.39 -7.83 12.29
N LYS A 358 -8.88 -7.21 11.20
CA LYS A 358 -8.11 -6.25 10.40
C LYS A 358 -7.72 -5.03 11.24
N GLU A 359 -8.66 -4.50 12.02
CA GLU A 359 -8.42 -3.38 12.92
C GLU A 359 -7.40 -3.73 14.01
N ALA A 360 -7.50 -4.92 14.62
CA ALA A 360 -6.53 -5.37 15.62
C ALA A 360 -5.11 -5.46 15.07
N VAL A 361 -4.93 -5.93 13.84
CA VAL A 361 -3.63 -5.95 13.15
C VAL A 361 -3.09 -4.53 12.98
N TYR A 362 -3.90 -3.60 12.50
CA TYR A 362 -3.53 -2.19 12.39
C TYR A 362 -3.10 -1.59 13.74
N GLN A 363 -3.93 -1.74 14.78
CA GLN A 363 -3.64 -1.21 16.11
C GLN A 363 -2.34 -1.78 16.68
N PHE A 364 -2.12 -3.08 16.54
CA PHE A 364 -0.90 -3.74 17.00
C PHE A 364 0.37 -3.16 16.35
N TYR A 365 0.38 -3.01 15.03
CA TYR A 365 1.55 -2.50 14.33
C TYR A 365 1.78 -1.01 14.60
N MET A 366 0.72 -0.20 14.60
CA MET A 366 0.84 1.23 14.90
C MET A 366 1.26 1.47 16.35
N ALA A 367 0.75 0.70 17.31
CA ALA A 367 1.21 0.76 18.70
C ALA A 367 2.71 0.41 18.81
N ARG A 368 3.16 -0.64 18.12
CA ARG A 368 4.57 -1.04 18.10
C ARG A 368 5.47 0.04 17.49
N LEU A 369 5.08 0.63 16.36
CA LEU A 369 5.84 1.71 15.74
C LEU A 369 5.83 2.97 16.60
N SER A 370 4.72 3.28 17.27
CA SER A 370 4.61 4.43 18.16
C SER A 370 5.48 4.32 19.42
N THR A 371 6.03 3.13 19.75
CA THR A 371 7.01 3.02 20.85
C THR A 371 8.27 3.87 20.64
N PHE A 372 8.55 4.25 19.40
CA PHE A 372 9.63 5.15 19.04
C PHE A 372 9.25 6.65 19.14
N LEU A 373 7.99 6.98 19.41
CA LEU A 373 7.53 8.36 19.60
C LEU A 373 7.66 8.82 21.07
N PRO A 374 7.65 10.14 21.37
CA PRO A 374 7.48 10.68 22.69
C PRO A 374 6.23 10.13 23.42
N ILE A 375 6.26 10.07 24.75
CA ILE A 375 5.17 9.46 25.54
C ILE A 375 3.84 10.18 25.33
N ASP A 376 3.85 11.51 25.30
CA ASP A 376 2.70 12.37 25.02
C ASP A 376 2.06 12.06 23.65
N GLN A 377 2.89 11.95 22.61
CA GLN A 377 2.42 11.57 21.27
C GLN A 377 1.91 10.12 21.20
N ARG A 378 2.51 9.20 21.98
CA ARG A 378 2.02 7.82 22.10
C ARG A 378 0.62 7.78 22.69
N VAL A 379 0.41 8.43 23.82
CA VAL A 379 -0.89 8.46 24.52
C VAL A 379 -1.94 9.08 23.60
N LEU A 380 -1.68 10.25 23.04
CA LEU A 380 -2.60 10.92 22.12
C LEU A 380 -2.93 10.04 20.89
N GLY A 381 -1.91 9.42 20.30
CA GLY A 381 -2.09 8.53 19.15
C GLY A 381 -2.92 7.29 19.48
N ILE A 382 -2.71 6.66 20.64
CA ILE A 382 -3.51 5.50 21.08
C ILE A 382 -4.95 5.93 21.36
N THR A 383 -5.15 7.01 22.09
CA THR A 383 -6.48 7.52 22.43
C THR A 383 -7.28 7.85 21.17
N ASN A 384 -6.70 8.62 20.24
CA ASN A 384 -7.36 8.97 18.99
C ASN A 384 -7.71 7.74 18.13
N ARG A 385 -6.84 6.73 18.07
CA ARG A 385 -7.10 5.49 17.34
C ARG A 385 -8.22 4.67 17.97
N ILE A 386 -8.21 4.51 19.30
CA ILE A 386 -9.23 3.75 20.03
C ILE A 386 -10.59 4.44 19.88
N THR A 387 -10.66 5.76 20.08
CA THR A 387 -11.91 6.52 19.98
C THR A 387 -12.54 6.37 18.60
N LEU A 388 -11.77 6.54 17.52
CA LEU A 388 -12.26 6.38 16.15
C LEU A 388 -12.73 4.93 15.87
N SER A 389 -12.00 3.93 16.36
CA SER A 389 -12.35 2.52 16.16
C SER A 389 -13.61 2.11 16.95
N THR A 390 -13.78 2.62 18.17
CA THR A 390 -14.94 2.30 19.00
C THR A 390 -16.20 3.02 18.52
N GLU A 391 -16.11 4.25 18.08
CA GLU A 391 -17.27 5.02 17.61
C GLU A 391 -17.84 4.50 16.28
N LYS A 392 -17.00 4.04 15.36
CA LYS A 392 -17.43 3.72 13.98
C LYS A 392 -17.49 2.24 13.64
N LEU A 393 -16.68 1.37 14.26
CA LEU A 393 -16.57 -0.04 13.85
C LEU A 393 -17.19 -1.04 14.85
N LEU A 394 -17.12 -0.78 16.15
CA LEU A 394 -17.57 -1.74 17.16
C LEU A 394 -18.96 -1.45 17.71
N LEU A 395 -19.28 -0.19 18.00
CA LEU A 395 -20.54 0.17 18.66
C LEU A 395 -21.69 0.39 17.66
N ALA A 396 -21.42 1.05 16.54
CA ALA A 396 -22.48 1.39 15.60
C ALA A 396 -23.05 0.15 14.88
N GLU A 397 -22.20 -0.84 14.55
CA GLU A 397 -22.65 -2.05 13.85
C GLU A 397 -23.08 -3.18 14.79
N ILE A 398 -22.40 -3.37 15.93
CA ILE A 398 -22.80 -4.39 16.92
C ILE A 398 -24.12 -4.02 17.58
N LEU A 399 -24.38 -2.74 17.80
CA LEU A 399 -25.66 -2.28 18.38
C LEU A 399 -26.82 -2.26 17.37
N LYS A 400 -26.53 -2.11 16.07
CA LYS A 400 -27.54 -2.14 15.00
C LYS A 400 -27.91 -3.54 14.53
N LEU A 401 -26.99 -4.50 14.63
CA LEU A 401 -27.20 -5.86 14.15
C LEU A 401 -27.44 -6.80 15.32
N ARG A 402 -28.61 -7.44 15.33
CA ARG A 402 -28.87 -8.56 16.26
C ARG A 402 -27.80 -9.63 16.05
N PRO A 403 -27.22 -10.23 17.11
CA PRO A 403 -26.14 -11.24 17.01
C PRO A 403 -26.43 -12.37 16.00
N ARG A 404 -27.69 -12.78 15.86
CA ARG A 404 -28.12 -13.79 14.88
C ARG A 404 -27.93 -13.36 13.43
N VAL A 405 -28.03 -12.07 13.13
CA VAL A 405 -27.83 -11.54 11.75
C VAL A 405 -26.34 -11.49 11.42
N LEU A 406 -25.49 -11.16 12.38
CA LEU A 406 -24.02 -11.18 12.22
C LEU A 406 -23.49 -12.59 11.98
N LEU A 407 -23.94 -13.56 12.77
CA LEU A 407 -23.57 -14.97 12.62
C LEU A 407 -24.12 -15.58 11.33
N GLY A 408 -25.35 -15.23 10.93
CA GLY A 408 -25.95 -15.70 9.67
C GLY A 408 -25.28 -15.19 8.40
N ARG A 409 -24.46 -14.12 8.47
CA ARG A 409 -23.64 -13.63 7.35
C ARG A 409 -22.25 -14.26 7.28
N SER A 410 -21.85 -14.99 8.32
CA SER A 410 -20.55 -15.67 8.34
C SER A 410 -20.62 -16.97 7.59
N LYS A 411 -19.70 -17.18 6.64
CA LYS A 411 -19.66 -18.39 5.81
C LYS A 411 -18.25 -18.76 5.38
N VAL A 412 -18.08 -20.04 5.07
CA VAL A 412 -16.93 -20.57 4.30
C VAL A 412 -17.34 -20.58 2.83
N LEU A 413 -16.53 -19.99 1.98
CA LEU A 413 -16.74 -19.91 0.53
C LEU A 413 -15.97 -21.00 -0.21
#